data_13bd18b2bb8d0faf1347499582aaeae9
#
_entry.id   13bd18b2bb8d0faf1347499582aaeae9
#
_cell.length_a   1.000
_cell.length_b   1.000
_cell.length_c   1.000
_cell.angle_alpha   90.00
_cell.angle_beta   90.00
_cell.angle_gamma   90.00
#
_symmetry.space_group_name_H-M   'P 1'
#
loop_
_entity.id
_entity.type
_entity.pdbx_description
1 polymer ?
#
loop_
_entity_poly.entity_id
_entity_poly.type
_entity_poly.pdbx_seq_one_letter_code
_entity_poly.pdbx_strand_id
1 'polypeptide(L)'
;KDNTDIISCGITNQRETTIVWSKKTGEPIYPAIIWQDRRTSSMCSSLKADGNEEMVSKKTGLLLDPYFSASKISWILDNVPNARHDAEAGDLLFGTVDSFLIYKLSKEKNHLTDVTNASRTMLFNIHTMSWDLDLLNLFNIPISMMPKVKDCDSFFGTIDVNGKDIRINGVIGDQQSALVGQACFSKGDLKSTYGTGCFLMVNTKETPVIIKEGLLTTVGYRLNNETSYALEGSIYSCGNIVQWLRDKMNFFSSSAESEDFLEKNGESNNVKFLPAFNGLGTPYWNSNIRAGFSGITQNSTKEDMITAAFKSICYQTKDIINILESNGISINSLLVDGGMTANESFLQILADSLQKEVAKPSNTESTALGACIVCQIADGVAMDEIKTLIESKYRSNSKLNNFYKKDYADWKMFIDSSLK
;
A
#
# COMPACT_ATOMS: atom_id res chain seq x y z
N LYS A 1 -8.70 -33.08 -12.84
CA LYS A 1 -8.38 -32.92 -11.43
C LYS A 1 -9.64 -32.71 -10.65
N ASP A 2 -9.77 -33.47 -9.60
CA ASP A 2 -10.95 -33.70 -8.79
C ASP A 2 -11.62 -32.42 -8.32
N ASN A 3 -12.97 -32.46 -8.35
CA ASN A 3 -13.85 -31.42 -7.83
C ASN A 3 -13.57 -31.18 -6.33
N THR A 4 -12.59 -30.39 -6.02
CA THR A 4 -12.53 -29.71 -4.72
C THR A 4 -13.73 -28.78 -4.69
N ASP A 5 -14.64 -28.99 -3.74
CA ASP A 5 -15.80 -28.13 -3.60
C ASP A 5 -15.34 -26.76 -3.16
N ILE A 6 -15.39 -25.80 -4.09
CA ILE A 6 -15.17 -24.38 -3.78
C ILE A 6 -16.40 -23.93 -3.01
N ILE A 7 -16.19 -23.46 -1.77
CA ILE A 7 -17.28 -23.08 -0.86
C ILE A 7 -17.38 -21.55 -0.67
N SER A 8 -16.29 -20.82 -0.85
CA SER A 8 -16.25 -19.36 -0.70
C SER A 8 -15.25 -18.70 -1.65
N CYS A 9 -15.44 -17.41 -1.87
CA CYS A 9 -14.64 -16.53 -2.71
C CYS A 9 -14.22 -15.31 -1.91
N GLY A 10 -12.94 -14.95 -1.98
CA GLY A 10 -12.39 -13.71 -1.44
C GLY A 10 -12.07 -12.71 -2.54
N ILE A 11 -12.31 -11.44 -2.27
CA ILE A 11 -11.95 -10.32 -3.14
C ILE A 11 -10.85 -9.50 -2.47
N THR A 12 -9.77 -9.29 -3.19
CA THR A 12 -8.74 -8.32 -2.85
C THR A 12 -8.42 -7.46 -4.05
N ASN A 13 -8.12 -6.19 -3.86
CA ASN A 13 -8.01 -5.22 -4.94
C ASN A 13 -7.04 -4.08 -4.59
N GLN A 14 -6.51 -3.45 -5.63
CA GLN A 14 -5.87 -2.15 -5.48
C GLN A 14 -6.88 -1.16 -4.89
N ARG A 15 -6.46 -0.48 -3.82
CA ARG A 15 -7.32 0.46 -3.08
C ARG A 15 -7.44 1.78 -3.86
N GLU A 16 -8.23 2.72 -3.37
CA GLU A 16 -8.37 4.12 -3.79
C GLU A 16 -8.80 4.34 -5.26
N THR A 17 -8.71 3.34 -6.14
CA THR A 17 -9.20 3.42 -7.52
C THR A 17 -10.71 3.67 -7.51
N THR A 18 -11.13 4.74 -8.16
CA THR A 18 -12.46 5.31 -8.04
C THR A 18 -13.31 4.97 -9.24
N ILE A 19 -14.48 4.39 -9.02
CA ILE A 19 -15.46 4.07 -10.04
C ILE A 19 -16.81 4.69 -9.64
N VAL A 20 -17.45 5.40 -10.56
CA VAL A 20 -18.81 5.91 -10.40
C VAL A 20 -19.66 5.33 -11.53
N TRP A 21 -20.80 4.75 -11.17
CA TRP A 21 -21.68 4.08 -12.15
C TRP A 21 -23.16 4.40 -11.91
N SER A 22 -23.94 4.24 -12.99
CA SER A 22 -25.39 4.37 -12.92
C SER A 22 -26.01 3.22 -12.14
N LYS A 23 -26.78 3.53 -11.11
CA LYS A 23 -27.56 2.55 -10.33
C LYS A 23 -28.55 1.77 -11.21
N LYS A 24 -29.10 2.42 -12.23
CA LYS A 24 -30.10 1.86 -13.15
C LYS A 24 -29.50 0.84 -14.10
N THR A 25 -28.36 1.20 -14.74
CA THR A 25 -27.74 0.36 -15.78
C THR A 25 -26.61 -0.53 -15.25
N GLY A 26 -25.97 -0.14 -14.14
CA GLY A 26 -24.76 -0.74 -13.63
C GLY A 26 -23.52 -0.39 -14.45
N GLU A 27 -23.60 0.52 -15.44
CA GLU A 27 -22.48 0.91 -16.29
C GLU A 27 -21.76 2.14 -15.73
N PRO A 28 -20.40 2.13 -15.75
CA PRO A 28 -19.62 3.30 -15.34
C PRO A 28 -19.94 4.51 -16.20
N ILE A 29 -20.06 5.69 -15.57
CA ILE A 29 -20.29 6.96 -16.28
C ILE A 29 -18.98 7.60 -16.77
N TYR A 30 -17.85 7.12 -16.26
CA TYR A 30 -16.50 7.56 -16.60
C TYR A 30 -15.51 6.39 -16.40
N PRO A 31 -14.38 6.35 -17.14
CA PRO A 31 -13.30 5.38 -16.88
C PRO A 31 -12.81 5.45 -15.44
N ALA A 32 -12.47 4.30 -14.85
CA ALA A 32 -11.96 4.25 -13.50
C ALA A 32 -10.71 5.15 -13.33
N ILE A 33 -10.72 6.02 -12.32
CA ILE A 33 -9.57 6.87 -12.01
C ILE A 33 -8.69 6.12 -11.00
N ILE A 34 -7.50 5.70 -11.46
CA ILE A 34 -6.59 4.88 -10.67
C ILE A 34 -5.92 5.68 -9.54
N TRP A 35 -5.39 4.97 -8.55
CA TRP A 35 -4.69 5.54 -7.39
C TRP A 35 -3.47 6.42 -7.75
N GLN A 36 -2.78 6.14 -8.85
CA GLN A 36 -1.62 6.91 -9.34
C GLN A 36 -2.00 8.24 -10.02
N ASP A 37 -3.27 8.43 -10.37
CA ASP A 37 -3.73 9.60 -11.12
C ASP A 37 -3.64 10.86 -10.25
N ARG A 38 -2.97 11.90 -10.77
CA ARG A 38 -2.69 13.14 -10.05
C ARG A 38 -3.54 14.34 -10.52
N ARG A 39 -4.59 14.10 -11.35
CA ARG A 39 -5.41 15.19 -11.93
C ARG A 39 -6.08 16.10 -10.90
N THR A 40 -6.29 15.65 -9.67
CA THR A 40 -6.93 16.40 -8.59
C THR A 40 -5.92 17.08 -7.66
N SER A 41 -4.63 17.15 -8.03
CA SER A 41 -3.57 17.76 -7.19
C SER A 41 -3.87 19.21 -6.83
N SER A 42 -4.40 20.02 -7.78
CA SER A 42 -4.75 21.43 -7.53
C SER A 42 -5.88 21.56 -6.50
N MET A 43 -6.91 20.71 -6.58
CA MET A 43 -8.00 20.66 -5.59
C MET A 43 -7.45 20.36 -4.19
N CYS A 44 -6.62 19.32 -4.06
CA CYS A 44 -6.04 18.96 -2.77
C CYS A 44 -5.15 20.10 -2.21
N SER A 45 -4.37 20.77 -3.07
CA SER A 45 -3.54 21.91 -2.66
C SER A 45 -4.37 23.09 -2.17
N SER A 46 -5.50 23.41 -2.83
CA SER A 46 -6.43 24.47 -2.39
C SER A 46 -7.02 24.12 -1.02
N LEU A 47 -7.53 22.89 -0.85
CA LEU A 47 -8.12 22.46 0.42
C LEU A 47 -7.10 22.46 1.57
N LYS A 48 -5.81 22.17 1.29
CA LYS A 48 -4.73 22.32 2.27
C LYS A 48 -4.52 23.79 2.64
N ALA A 49 -4.45 24.67 1.66
CA ALA A 49 -4.28 26.11 1.89
C ALA A 49 -5.44 26.69 2.71
N ASP A 50 -6.64 26.16 2.57
CA ASP A 50 -7.82 26.51 3.35
C ASP A 50 -7.84 25.90 4.77
N GLY A 51 -6.77 25.17 5.17
CA GLY A 51 -6.59 24.64 6.52
C GLY A 51 -7.31 23.33 6.83
N ASN A 52 -7.79 22.58 5.82
CA ASN A 52 -8.58 21.36 6.04
C ASN A 52 -7.75 20.11 6.35
N GLU A 53 -6.43 20.13 6.18
CA GLU A 53 -5.59 18.93 6.31
C GLU A 53 -5.63 18.30 7.71
N GLU A 54 -5.64 19.13 8.76
CA GLU A 54 -5.69 18.62 10.14
C GLU A 54 -7.00 17.86 10.43
N MET A 55 -8.14 18.41 9.98
CA MET A 55 -9.46 17.77 10.14
C MET A 55 -9.51 16.44 9.39
N VAL A 56 -9.04 16.40 8.14
CA VAL A 56 -8.99 15.18 7.32
C VAL A 56 -8.08 14.14 7.98
N SER A 57 -6.85 14.52 8.35
CA SER A 57 -5.89 13.59 8.96
C SER A 57 -6.40 13.02 10.28
N LYS A 58 -6.99 13.86 11.14
CA LYS A 58 -7.53 13.42 12.43
C LYS A 58 -8.67 12.43 12.29
N LYS A 59 -9.54 12.59 11.31
CA LYS A 59 -10.72 11.71 11.11
C LYS A 59 -10.38 10.44 10.35
N THR A 60 -9.48 10.52 9.37
CA THR A 60 -9.22 9.43 8.43
C THR A 60 -7.87 8.75 8.61
N GLY A 61 -6.92 9.37 9.31
CA GLY A 61 -5.52 8.94 9.38
C GLY A 61 -4.71 9.21 8.10
N LEU A 62 -5.32 9.86 7.10
CA LEU A 62 -4.74 10.11 5.78
C LEU A 62 -4.30 11.56 5.63
N LEU A 63 -3.48 11.82 4.61
CA LEU A 63 -3.16 13.17 4.15
C LEU A 63 -4.18 13.64 3.11
N LEU A 64 -4.30 14.94 2.92
CA LEU A 64 -5.06 15.54 1.83
C LEU A 64 -4.28 15.39 0.52
N ASP A 65 -4.38 14.25 -0.16
CA ASP A 65 -3.60 13.92 -1.35
C ASP A 65 -4.50 13.33 -2.45
N PRO A 66 -4.26 13.61 -3.74
CA PRO A 66 -4.99 13.02 -4.87
C PRO A 66 -4.86 11.49 -4.97
N TYR A 67 -4.02 10.87 -4.16
CA TYR A 67 -3.92 9.42 -4.03
C TYR A 67 -5.26 8.78 -3.66
N PHE A 68 -6.03 9.40 -2.76
CA PHE A 68 -7.27 8.87 -2.20
C PHE A 68 -8.51 9.17 -3.03
N SER A 69 -9.64 8.47 -2.79
CA SER A 69 -10.79 8.47 -3.68
C SER A 69 -11.59 9.78 -3.68
N ALA A 70 -11.71 10.48 -2.56
CA ALA A 70 -12.63 11.61 -2.39
C ALA A 70 -12.51 12.69 -3.48
N SER A 71 -11.28 13.16 -3.74
CA SER A 71 -11.04 14.19 -4.75
C SER A 71 -11.38 13.71 -6.17
N LYS A 72 -11.20 12.42 -6.46
CA LYS A 72 -11.53 11.80 -7.75
C LYS A 72 -13.04 11.69 -7.96
N ILE A 73 -13.79 11.36 -6.91
CA ILE A 73 -15.26 11.36 -6.96
C ILE A 73 -15.76 12.77 -7.27
N SER A 74 -15.31 13.76 -6.50
CA SER A 74 -15.67 15.17 -6.73
C SER A 74 -15.36 15.60 -8.16
N TRP A 75 -14.17 15.25 -8.66
CA TRP A 75 -13.77 15.56 -10.03
C TRP A 75 -14.71 14.92 -11.06
N ILE A 76 -15.11 13.65 -10.90
CA ILE A 76 -16.07 12.99 -11.82
C ILE A 76 -17.39 13.75 -11.81
N LEU A 77 -17.92 14.08 -10.64
CA LEU A 77 -19.20 14.76 -10.50
C LEU A 77 -19.18 16.15 -11.13
N ASP A 78 -18.04 16.84 -11.13
CA ASP A 78 -17.91 18.19 -11.68
C ASP A 78 -17.57 18.22 -13.18
N ASN A 79 -17.01 17.14 -13.73
CA ASN A 79 -16.50 17.13 -15.12
C ASN A 79 -17.32 16.22 -16.07
N VAL A 80 -18.16 15.33 -15.56
CA VAL A 80 -19.03 14.50 -16.40
C VAL A 80 -20.40 15.17 -16.50
N PRO A 81 -20.96 15.37 -17.70
CA PRO A 81 -22.25 16.02 -17.87
C PRO A 81 -23.37 15.36 -17.06
N ASN A 82 -24.15 16.15 -16.35
CA ASN A 82 -25.25 15.76 -15.48
C ASN A 82 -24.88 14.92 -14.25
N ALA A 83 -23.62 14.51 -14.07
CA ALA A 83 -23.25 13.58 -12.99
C ALA A 83 -23.59 14.12 -11.60
N ARG A 84 -23.41 15.40 -11.36
CA ARG A 84 -23.74 16.00 -10.05
C ARG A 84 -25.26 15.95 -9.78
N HIS A 85 -26.07 16.34 -10.76
CA HIS A 85 -27.54 16.26 -10.66
C HIS A 85 -28.02 14.82 -10.42
N ASP A 86 -27.46 13.85 -11.17
CA ASP A 86 -27.85 12.45 -11.04
C ASP A 86 -27.39 11.84 -9.71
N ALA A 87 -26.24 12.30 -9.16
CA ALA A 87 -25.75 11.91 -7.84
C ALA A 87 -26.70 12.43 -6.73
N GLU A 88 -27.13 13.70 -6.82
CA GLU A 88 -28.08 14.31 -5.87
C GLU A 88 -29.44 13.63 -5.95
N ALA A 89 -29.88 13.21 -7.13
CA ALA A 89 -31.11 12.43 -7.34
C ALA A 89 -30.99 10.98 -6.80
N GLY A 90 -29.80 10.51 -6.43
CA GLY A 90 -29.57 9.13 -5.95
C GLY A 90 -29.48 8.07 -7.04
N ASP A 91 -29.23 8.50 -8.29
CA ASP A 91 -29.14 7.64 -9.47
C ASP A 91 -27.71 7.12 -9.74
N LEU A 92 -26.71 7.64 -9.02
CA LEU A 92 -25.31 7.20 -9.12
C LEU A 92 -24.84 6.49 -7.85
N LEU A 93 -23.96 5.53 -8.05
CA LEU A 93 -23.25 4.80 -7.01
C LEU A 93 -21.75 5.02 -7.17
N PHE A 94 -21.05 5.10 -6.05
CA PHE A 94 -19.60 5.10 -5.98
C PHE A 94 -19.08 3.79 -5.39
N GLY A 95 -17.91 3.37 -5.80
CA GLY A 95 -17.15 2.32 -5.13
C GLY A 95 -15.68 2.33 -5.53
N THR A 96 -14.89 1.70 -4.69
CA THR A 96 -13.59 1.15 -5.05
C THR A 96 -13.79 -0.13 -5.87
N VAL A 97 -12.72 -0.75 -6.32
CA VAL A 97 -12.81 -1.91 -7.23
C VAL A 97 -13.62 -3.06 -6.63
N ASP A 98 -13.47 -3.32 -5.32
CA ASP A 98 -14.25 -4.33 -4.58
C ASP A 98 -15.75 -4.08 -4.69
N SER A 99 -16.21 -2.86 -4.40
CA SER A 99 -17.64 -2.51 -4.47
C SER A 99 -18.22 -2.71 -5.87
N PHE A 100 -17.46 -2.32 -6.90
CA PHE A 100 -17.89 -2.49 -8.27
C PHE A 100 -17.95 -3.97 -8.65
N LEU A 101 -16.95 -4.77 -8.25
CA LEU A 101 -16.94 -6.22 -8.48
C LEU A 101 -18.10 -6.91 -7.75
N ILE A 102 -18.33 -6.60 -6.49
CA ILE A 102 -19.47 -7.12 -5.73
C ILE A 102 -20.78 -6.80 -6.44
N TYR A 103 -20.98 -5.53 -6.84
CA TYR A 103 -22.18 -5.09 -7.54
C TYR A 103 -22.39 -5.80 -8.87
N LYS A 104 -21.31 -6.04 -9.64
CA LYS A 104 -21.39 -6.68 -10.97
C LYS A 104 -21.52 -8.19 -10.89
N LEU A 105 -20.88 -8.84 -9.93
CA LEU A 105 -20.77 -10.29 -9.84
C LEU A 105 -21.82 -10.93 -8.94
N SER A 106 -22.27 -10.23 -7.87
CA SER A 106 -23.28 -10.80 -6.97
C SER A 106 -24.66 -10.87 -7.63
N LYS A 107 -25.37 -11.95 -7.39
CA LYS A 107 -26.76 -12.15 -7.85
C LYS A 107 -27.67 -11.03 -7.33
N GLU A 108 -27.39 -10.57 -6.11
CA GLU A 108 -28.18 -9.56 -5.39
C GLU A 108 -27.85 -8.12 -5.80
N LYS A 109 -26.81 -7.92 -6.63
CA LYS A 109 -26.28 -6.59 -7.00
C LYS A 109 -26.03 -5.70 -5.78
N ASN A 110 -25.39 -6.26 -4.77
CA ASN A 110 -25.14 -5.59 -3.51
C ASN A 110 -24.16 -4.42 -3.68
N HIS A 111 -24.50 -3.27 -3.12
CA HIS A 111 -23.62 -2.10 -3.07
C HIS A 111 -22.91 -2.06 -1.70
N LEU A 112 -21.82 -2.80 -1.59
CA LEU A 112 -21.08 -3.03 -0.36
C LEU A 112 -19.58 -2.75 -0.56
N THR A 113 -18.89 -2.43 0.54
CA THR A 113 -17.43 -2.38 0.65
C THR A 113 -17.01 -2.88 2.02
N ASP A 114 -15.73 -3.17 2.22
CA ASP A 114 -15.18 -3.47 3.52
C ASP A 114 -14.52 -2.25 4.19
N VAL A 115 -14.24 -2.36 5.48
CA VAL A 115 -13.63 -1.27 6.27
C VAL A 115 -12.24 -0.88 5.76
N THR A 116 -11.48 -1.82 5.20
CA THR A 116 -10.13 -1.53 4.72
C THR A 116 -10.14 -0.68 3.45
N ASN A 117 -11.00 -1.01 2.48
CA ASN A 117 -11.20 -0.17 1.30
C ASN A 117 -11.85 1.17 1.66
N ALA A 118 -12.87 1.18 2.53
CA ALA A 118 -13.53 2.40 2.99
C ALA A 118 -12.52 3.36 3.64
N SER A 119 -11.60 2.87 4.48
CA SER A 119 -10.59 3.68 5.16
C SER A 119 -9.60 4.38 4.21
N ARG A 120 -9.56 3.99 2.92
CA ARG A 120 -8.68 4.58 1.91
C ARG A 120 -9.36 5.63 1.02
N THR A 121 -10.59 5.95 1.31
CA THR A 121 -11.38 6.89 0.47
C THR A 121 -11.19 8.35 0.83
N MET A 122 -10.66 8.67 2.02
CA MET A 122 -10.62 10.01 2.63
C MET A 122 -12.02 10.55 2.99
N LEU A 123 -13.03 9.64 3.06
CA LEU A 123 -14.42 9.94 3.42
C LEU A 123 -14.90 9.16 4.64
N PHE A 124 -14.10 8.20 5.09
CA PHE A 124 -14.43 7.27 6.17
C PHE A 124 -13.73 7.68 7.47
N ASN A 125 -14.49 7.81 8.54
CA ASN A 125 -13.96 8.11 9.85
C ASN A 125 -13.52 6.82 10.53
N ILE A 126 -12.21 6.66 10.72
CA ILE A 126 -11.62 5.43 11.28
C ILE A 126 -11.90 5.24 12.77
N HIS A 127 -12.40 6.26 13.47
CA HIS A 127 -12.76 6.18 14.88
C HIS A 127 -14.21 5.72 15.08
N THR A 128 -15.13 6.17 14.20
CA THR A 128 -16.56 5.83 14.27
C THR A 128 -16.94 4.67 13.36
N MET A 129 -15.99 4.20 12.50
CA MET A 129 -16.21 3.15 11.49
C MET A 129 -17.41 3.42 10.59
N SER A 130 -17.56 4.69 10.13
CA SER A 130 -18.67 5.15 9.30
C SER A 130 -18.23 6.22 8.32
N TRP A 131 -19.03 6.44 7.28
CA TRP A 131 -18.90 7.61 6.41
C TRP A 131 -19.07 8.89 7.23
N ASP A 132 -18.18 9.85 7.06
CA ASP A 132 -18.17 11.10 7.83
C ASP A 132 -18.82 12.24 7.04
N LEU A 133 -19.87 12.85 7.62
CA LEU A 133 -20.63 13.89 6.93
C LEU A 133 -19.83 15.16 6.68
N ASP A 134 -18.89 15.52 7.56
CA ASP A 134 -18.06 16.71 7.33
C ASP A 134 -17.10 16.48 6.15
N LEU A 135 -16.54 15.25 6.02
CA LEU A 135 -15.71 14.89 4.90
C LEU A 135 -16.51 14.83 3.59
N LEU A 136 -17.70 14.23 3.61
CA LEU A 136 -18.59 14.19 2.44
C LEU A 136 -18.97 15.62 2.00
N ASN A 137 -19.29 16.51 2.93
CA ASN A 137 -19.58 17.90 2.66
C ASN A 137 -18.36 18.66 2.11
N LEU A 138 -17.16 18.42 2.68
CA LEU A 138 -15.91 19.03 2.20
C LEU A 138 -15.67 18.79 0.71
N PHE A 139 -15.94 17.56 0.25
CA PHE A 139 -15.79 17.16 -1.15
C PHE A 139 -17.09 17.27 -1.97
N ASN A 140 -18.17 17.77 -1.36
CA ASN A 140 -19.48 17.90 -1.99
C ASN A 140 -19.97 16.58 -2.62
N ILE A 141 -19.95 15.49 -1.84
CA ILE A 141 -20.34 14.14 -2.27
C ILE A 141 -21.62 13.72 -1.54
N PRO A 142 -22.71 13.39 -2.26
CA PRO A 142 -23.93 12.89 -1.64
C PRO A 142 -23.74 11.54 -0.94
N ILE A 143 -24.20 11.40 0.29
CA ILE A 143 -24.09 10.15 1.05
C ILE A 143 -24.85 8.98 0.38
N SER A 144 -25.87 9.30 -0.41
CA SER A 144 -26.64 8.29 -1.18
C SER A 144 -25.80 7.50 -2.18
N MET A 145 -24.64 8.03 -2.59
CA MET A 145 -23.70 7.34 -3.47
C MET A 145 -22.83 6.30 -2.76
N MET A 146 -22.76 6.34 -1.42
CA MET A 146 -21.77 5.57 -0.68
C MET A 146 -22.21 4.13 -0.43
N PRO A 147 -21.32 3.12 -0.60
CA PRO A 147 -21.64 1.73 -0.29
C PRO A 147 -21.85 1.52 1.21
N LYS A 148 -22.62 0.50 1.56
CA LYS A 148 -22.68 0.06 2.96
C LYS A 148 -21.37 -0.63 3.33
N VAL A 149 -20.75 -0.18 4.42
CA VAL A 149 -19.47 -0.73 4.92
C VAL A 149 -19.73 -1.95 5.78
N LYS A 150 -18.92 -2.98 5.61
CA LYS A 150 -18.94 -4.24 6.37
C LYS A 150 -17.56 -4.60 6.90
N ASP A 151 -17.50 -5.54 7.83
CA ASP A 151 -16.26 -6.17 8.28
C ASP A 151 -15.69 -7.05 7.16
N CYS A 152 -14.37 -7.26 7.14
CA CYS A 152 -13.70 -7.96 6.04
C CYS A 152 -14.20 -9.41 5.85
N ASP A 153 -14.58 -10.08 6.94
CA ASP A 153 -15.07 -11.46 7.00
C ASP A 153 -16.60 -11.58 6.92
N SER A 154 -17.28 -10.56 6.40
CA SER A 154 -18.73 -10.58 6.25
C SER A 154 -19.17 -11.29 4.97
N PHE A 155 -20.47 -11.62 4.91
CA PHE A 155 -21.12 -12.05 3.66
C PHE A 155 -21.41 -10.83 2.77
N PHE A 156 -20.86 -10.83 1.54
CA PHE A 156 -21.00 -9.74 0.58
C PHE A 156 -21.96 -10.05 -0.57
N GLY A 157 -22.34 -11.30 -0.75
CA GLY A 157 -23.25 -11.76 -1.79
C GLY A 157 -22.88 -13.13 -2.32
N THR A 158 -23.62 -13.56 -3.33
CA THR A 158 -23.46 -14.87 -3.97
C THR A 158 -23.11 -14.70 -5.43
N ILE A 159 -22.09 -15.42 -5.92
CA ILE A 159 -21.74 -15.49 -7.34
C ILE A 159 -22.11 -16.86 -7.90
N ASP A 160 -22.49 -16.89 -9.17
CA ASP A 160 -22.66 -18.14 -9.92
C ASP A 160 -21.36 -18.54 -10.58
N VAL A 161 -20.86 -19.72 -10.28
CA VAL A 161 -19.70 -20.30 -10.95
C VAL A 161 -20.10 -21.66 -11.53
N ASN A 162 -20.35 -21.72 -12.81
CA ASN A 162 -20.77 -22.95 -13.51
C ASN A 162 -22.02 -23.60 -12.91
N GLY A 163 -23.00 -22.81 -12.51
CA GLY A 163 -24.27 -23.29 -11.91
C GLY A 163 -24.19 -23.63 -10.42
N LYS A 164 -23.06 -23.36 -9.77
CA LYS A 164 -22.90 -23.44 -8.31
C LYS A 164 -22.87 -22.07 -7.68
N ASP A 165 -23.62 -21.91 -6.60
CA ASP A 165 -23.63 -20.69 -5.80
C ASP A 165 -22.44 -20.67 -4.85
N ILE A 166 -21.54 -19.72 -5.06
CA ILE A 166 -20.36 -19.50 -4.23
C ILE A 166 -20.54 -18.19 -3.45
N ARG A 167 -20.36 -18.24 -2.14
CA ARG A 167 -20.46 -17.05 -1.28
C ARG A 167 -19.22 -16.18 -1.40
N ILE A 168 -19.39 -14.87 -1.48
CA ILE A 168 -18.31 -13.90 -1.27
C ILE A 168 -18.26 -13.63 0.24
N ASN A 169 -17.30 -14.25 0.93
CA ASN A 169 -17.17 -14.20 2.40
C ASN A 169 -15.95 -13.40 2.86
N GLY A 170 -15.14 -12.88 1.96
CA GLY A 170 -13.95 -12.11 2.30
C GLY A 170 -13.76 -10.95 1.33
N VAL A 171 -13.61 -9.74 1.86
CA VAL A 171 -13.23 -8.55 1.07
C VAL A 171 -12.21 -7.75 1.85
N ILE A 172 -11.09 -7.43 1.22
CA ILE A 172 -9.99 -6.74 1.89
C ILE A 172 -9.08 -6.05 0.85
N GLY A 173 -8.61 -4.83 1.14
CA GLY A 173 -7.65 -4.13 0.29
C GLY A 173 -6.31 -4.88 0.17
N ASP A 174 -5.60 -4.71 -0.94
CA ASP A 174 -4.41 -5.49 -1.31
C ASP A 174 -3.30 -5.49 -0.25
N GLN A 175 -2.97 -4.33 0.31
CA GLN A 175 -1.90 -4.22 1.29
C GLN A 175 -2.30 -4.78 2.67
N GLN A 176 -3.56 -4.60 3.04
CA GLN A 176 -4.16 -5.20 4.22
C GLN A 176 -4.28 -6.72 4.07
N SER A 177 -4.63 -7.17 2.87
CA SER A 177 -4.66 -8.60 2.54
C SER A 177 -3.28 -9.22 2.70
N ALA A 178 -2.21 -8.57 2.21
CA ALA A 178 -0.85 -9.04 2.41
C ALA A 178 -0.44 -9.05 3.90
N LEU A 179 -0.92 -8.09 4.71
CA LEU A 179 -0.70 -8.09 6.17
C LEU A 179 -1.31 -9.34 6.83
N VAL A 180 -2.56 -9.67 6.46
CA VAL A 180 -3.26 -10.89 6.93
C VAL A 180 -2.57 -12.14 6.37
N GLY A 181 -2.21 -12.15 5.08
CA GLY A 181 -1.56 -13.28 4.41
C GLY A 181 -0.20 -13.64 4.98
N GLN A 182 0.48 -12.67 5.59
CA GLN A 182 1.71 -12.88 6.33
C GLN A 182 1.50 -13.08 7.84
N ALA A 183 0.26 -13.31 8.28
CA ALA A 183 -0.12 -13.50 9.68
C ALA A 183 0.43 -12.41 10.63
N CYS A 184 0.48 -11.17 10.15
CA CYS A 184 0.91 -10.01 10.96
C CYS A 184 -0.23 -9.58 11.89
N PHE A 185 -0.53 -10.38 12.90
CA PHE A 185 -1.66 -10.18 13.81
C PHE A 185 -1.27 -9.55 15.15
N SER A 186 0.02 -9.43 15.47
CA SER A 186 0.49 -8.85 16.72
C SER A 186 0.93 -7.40 16.54
N LYS A 187 0.89 -6.61 17.62
CA LYS A 187 1.41 -5.24 17.60
C LYS A 187 2.90 -5.24 17.26
N GLY A 188 3.28 -4.42 16.27
CA GLY A 188 4.66 -4.32 15.80
C GLY A 188 5.04 -5.35 14.72
N ASP A 189 4.13 -6.28 14.35
CA ASP A 189 4.34 -7.11 13.17
C ASP A 189 4.37 -6.23 11.93
N LEU A 190 5.44 -6.34 11.18
CA LEU A 190 5.73 -5.50 10.03
C LEU A 190 5.91 -6.35 8.78
N LYS A 191 5.18 -6.01 7.74
CA LYS A 191 5.39 -6.54 6.39
C LYS A 191 5.80 -5.45 5.41
N SER A 192 6.53 -5.83 4.36
CA SER A 192 6.84 -4.94 3.25
C SER A 192 6.76 -5.68 1.91
N THR A 193 5.95 -5.16 1.00
CA THR A 193 5.81 -5.68 -0.36
C THR A 193 6.72 -4.90 -1.30
N TYR A 194 7.76 -5.53 -1.83
CA TYR A 194 8.72 -4.94 -2.77
C TYR A 194 8.34 -5.28 -4.22
N GLY A 195 7.37 -4.54 -4.75
CA GLY A 195 6.89 -4.60 -6.14
C GLY A 195 7.46 -3.47 -7.00
N THR A 196 6.67 -2.89 -7.89
CA THR A 196 7.04 -1.68 -8.67
C THR A 196 7.40 -0.51 -7.76
N GLY A 197 6.57 -0.26 -6.74
CA GLY A 197 6.88 0.50 -5.54
C GLY A 197 7.06 -0.43 -4.35
N CYS A 198 7.21 0.14 -3.15
CA CYS A 198 7.26 -0.64 -1.93
C CYS A 198 6.25 -0.08 -0.92
N PHE A 199 5.52 -0.98 -0.27
CA PHE A 199 4.49 -0.65 0.70
C PHE A 199 4.73 -1.40 2.01
N LEU A 200 5.16 -0.65 3.02
CA LEU A 200 5.31 -1.16 4.38
C LEU A 200 4.00 -1.01 5.14
N MET A 201 3.67 -2.01 5.94
CA MET A 201 2.52 -1.95 6.82
C MET A 201 2.83 -2.60 8.16
N VAL A 202 2.63 -1.86 9.25
CA VAL A 202 2.82 -2.36 10.62
C VAL A 202 1.51 -2.37 11.37
N ASN A 203 1.22 -3.49 12.03
CA ASN A 203 0.05 -3.65 12.87
C ASN A 203 0.20 -2.85 14.18
N THR A 204 -0.77 -1.98 14.50
CA THR A 204 -0.80 -1.17 15.73
C THR A 204 -1.87 -1.61 16.71
N LYS A 205 -2.65 -2.68 16.38
CA LYS A 205 -3.78 -3.21 17.14
C LYS A 205 -4.94 -2.22 17.29
N GLU A 206 -5.60 -2.20 18.44
CA GLU A 206 -6.92 -1.58 18.66
C GLU A 206 -6.89 -0.04 18.64
N THR A 207 -5.71 0.57 18.71
CA THR A 207 -5.60 2.03 18.80
C THR A 207 -5.02 2.62 17.52
N PRO A 208 -5.74 3.53 16.85
CA PRO A 208 -5.18 4.26 15.72
C PRO A 208 -4.07 5.20 16.22
N VAL A 209 -2.90 5.10 15.61
CA VAL A 209 -1.74 5.94 15.92
C VAL A 209 -1.55 6.94 14.80
N ILE A 210 -1.73 8.23 15.07
CA ILE A 210 -1.52 9.30 14.08
C ILE A 210 -0.09 9.82 14.23
N ILE A 211 0.73 9.65 13.19
CA ILE A 211 2.12 10.08 13.13
C ILE A 211 2.23 11.28 12.18
N LYS A 212 2.79 12.40 12.68
CA LYS A 212 2.91 13.63 11.90
C LYS A 212 3.99 13.56 10.81
N GLU A 213 4.93 12.65 10.94
CA GLU A 213 6.06 12.44 10.03
C GLU A 213 5.67 11.70 8.73
N GLY A 214 4.43 11.84 8.29
CA GLY A 214 3.99 11.41 6.96
C GLY A 214 3.72 9.91 6.81
N LEU A 215 3.60 9.15 7.90
CA LEU A 215 3.01 7.81 7.86
C LEU A 215 1.48 7.91 7.82
N LEU A 216 0.84 7.01 7.08
CA LEU A 216 -0.60 6.96 6.97
C LEU A 216 -1.17 5.98 8.01
N THR A 217 -2.20 6.41 8.74
CA THR A 217 -2.98 5.51 9.59
C THR A 217 -4.17 4.97 8.80
N THR A 218 -4.42 3.68 8.90
CA THR A 218 -5.52 3.02 8.18
C THR A 218 -6.10 1.90 9.04
N VAL A 219 -7.27 1.40 8.66
CA VAL A 219 -7.77 0.14 9.21
C VAL A 219 -6.95 -0.99 8.58
N GLY A 220 -6.26 -1.77 9.42
CA GLY A 220 -5.50 -2.95 9.00
C GLY A 220 -6.41 -4.11 8.61
N TYR A 221 -7.40 -4.38 9.43
CA TYR A 221 -8.51 -5.31 9.19
C TYR A 221 -9.58 -5.15 10.28
N ARG A 222 -10.78 -5.64 10.02
CA ARG A 222 -11.78 -5.91 11.04
C ARG A 222 -12.32 -7.32 10.80
N LEU A 223 -11.96 -8.22 11.71
CA LEU A 223 -12.23 -9.65 11.67
C LEU A 223 -12.85 -10.10 13.00
N ASN A 224 -13.86 -10.94 12.97
CA ASN A 224 -14.59 -11.37 14.18
C ASN A 224 -15.07 -10.18 15.06
N ASN A 225 -15.49 -9.07 14.45
CA ASN A 225 -15.86 -7.80 15.09
C ASN A 225 -14.70 -7.09 15.84
N GLU A 226 -13.46 -7.55 15.72
CA GLU A 226 -12.28 -6.91 16.30
C GLU A 226 -11.55 -6.08 15.25
N THR A 227 -11.35 -4.79 15.55
CA THR A 227 -10.63 -3.86 14.67
C THR A 227 -9.16 -3.85 15.02
N SER A 228 -8.33 -3.99 14.01
CA SER A 228 -6.89 -3.72 14.10
C SER A 228 -6.52 -2.60 13.14
N TYR A 229 -5.78 -1.61 13.65
CA TYR A 229 -5.24 -0.52 12.83
C TYR A 229 -3.84 -0.84 12.35
N ALA A 230 -3.41 -0.12 11.34
CA ALA A 230 -2.05 -0.21 10.81
C ALA A 230 -1.52 1.17 10.43
N LEU A 231 -0.19 1.31 10.52
CA LEU A 231 0.53 2.42 9.89
C LEU A 231 1.11 1.95 8.58
N GLU A 232 0.99 2.79 7.55
CA GLU A 232 1.48 2.51 6.22
C GLU A 232 2.54 3.54 5.80
N GLY A 233 3.65 3.03 5.24
CA GLY A 233 4.65 3.81 4.53
C GLY A 233 4.68 3.40 3.06
N SER A 234 4.66 4.39 2.17
CA SER A 234 4.64 4.19 0.71
C SER A 234 5.92 4.70 0.08
N ILE A 235 6.69 3.84 -0.58
CA ILE A 235 7.88 4.16 -1.36
C ILE A 235 7.52 4.02 -2.84
N TYR A 236 7.58 5.14 -3.60
CA TYR A 236 7.07 5.17 -4.97
C TYR A 236 7.95 4.44 -5.98
N SER A 237 9.25 4.37 -5.71
CA SER A 237 10.22 3.77 -6.62
C SER A 237 10.97 2.63 -5.93
N CYS A 238 10.81 1.41 -6.45
CA CYS A 238 11.43 0.20 -5.96
C CYS A 238 11.82 -0.70 -7.15
N GLY A 239 11.04 -1.70 -7.53
CA GLY A 239 11.31 -2.56 -8.67
C GLY A 239 11.37 -1.83 -10.00
N ASN A 240 10.69 -0.69 -10.16
CA ASN A 240 10.82 0.17 -11.33
C ASN A 240 12.24 0.77 -11.48
N ILE A 241 13.00 0.90 -10.40
CA ILE A 241 14.43 1.30 -10.46
C ILE A 241 15.23 0.21 -11.16
N VAL A 242 15.01 -1.06 -10.78
CA VAL A 242 15.67 -2.22 -11.39
C VAL A 242 15.31 -2.34 -12.87
N GLN A 243 14.02 -2.16 -13.21
CA GLN A 243 13.55 -2.14 -14.59
C GLN A 243 14.20 -0.99 -15.39
N TRP A 244 14.31 0.20 -14.81
CA TRP A 244 14.96 1.35 -15.45
C TRP A 244 16.45 1.11 -15.72
N LEU A 245 17.19 0.55 -14.74
CA LEU A 245 18.58 0.18 -14.91
C LEU A 245 18.77 -0.85 -16.02
N ARG A 246 17.86 -1.84 -16.14
CA ARG A 246 17.86 -2.84 -17.19
C ARG A 246 17.48 -2.27 -18.55
N ASP A 247 16.27 -1.66 -18.66
CA ASP A 247 15.61 -1.38 -19.93
C ASP A 247 16.00 -0.03 -20.55
N LYS A 248 16.46 0.93 -19.74
CA LYS A 248 16.82 2.27 -20.20
C LYS A 248 18.32 2.54 -20.14
N MET A 249 18.98 2.05 -19.06
CA MET A 249 20.40 2.23 -18.90
C MET A 249 21.21 1.08 -19.51
N ASN A 250 20.59 -0.07 -19.80
CA ASN A 250 21.24 -1.27 -20.33
C ASN A 250 22.43 -1.76 -19.48
N PHE A 251 22.31 -1.66 -18.14
CA PHE A 251 23.38 -2.07 -17.23
C PHE A 251 23.48 -3.59 -17.09
N PHE A 252 22.37 -4.29 -17.31
CA PHE A 252 22.26 -5.76 -17.32
C PHE A 252 21.12 -6.20 -18.22
N SER A 253 21.12 -7.47 -18.65
CA SER A 253 20.15 -8.02 -19.60
C SER A 253 18.92 -8.61 -18.89
N SER A 254 19.07 -9.09 -17.67
CA SER A 254 17.99 -9.64 -16.86
C SER A 254 18.08 -9.12 -15.42
N SER A 255 16.95 -9.04 -14.73
CA SER A 255 16.90 -8.60 -13.33
C SER A 255 17.71 -9.55 -12.41
N ALA A 256 17.84 -10.82 -12.76
CA ALA A 256 18.63 -11.79 -12.01
C ALA A 256 20.13 -11.44 -12.00
N GLU A 257 20.69 -10.92 -13.10
CA GLU A 257 22.10 -10.50 -13.16
C GLU A 257 22.44 -9.40 -12.15
N SER A 258 21.47 -8.65 -11.66
CA SER A 258 21.70 -7.61 -10.63
C SER A 258 22.27 -8.18 -9.33
N GLU A 259 22.00 -9.45 -9.04
CA GLU A 259 22.50 -10.14 -7.83
C GLU A 259 24.02 -10.26 -7.83
N ASP A 260 24.63 -10.66 -8.96
CA ASP A 260 26.08 -10.78 -9.10
C ASP A 260 26.81 -9.45 -8.85
N PHE A 261 26.20 -8.33 -9.21
CA PHE A 261 26.77 -6.99 -8.97
C PHE A 261 26.71 -6.59 -7.50
N LEU A 262 25.63 -6.96 -6.79
CA LEU A 262 25.46 -6.66 -5.38
C LEU A 262 26.41 -7.48 -4.51
N GLU A 263 26.65 -8.75 -4.82
CA GLU A 263 27.61 -9.62 -4.10
C GLU A 263 29.04 -9.06 -4.15
N LYS A 264 29.45 -8.51 -5.30
CA LYS A 264 30.83 -8.04 -5.52
C LYS A 264 31.13 -6.67 -4.93
N ASN A 265 30.12 -5.78 -4.82
CA ASN A 265 30.35 -4.36 -4.54
C ASN A 265 29.58 -3.83 -3.32
N GLY A 266 28.98 -4.70 -2.50
CA GLY A 266 28.10 -4.30 -1.38
C GLY A 266 28.72 -3.31 -0.38
N GLU A 267 30.04 -3.35 -0.16
CA GLU A 267 30.71 -2.64 0.93
C GLU A 267 31.48 -1.37 0.53
N SER A 268 31.75 -1.10 -0.74
CA SER A 268 32.61 0.03 -1.12
C SER A 268 31.97 0.92 -2.17
N ASN A 269 31.19 1.91 -1.74
CA ASN A 269 30.60 2.81 -2.72
C ASN A 269 30.28 4.20 -2.13
N ASN A 270 30.91 5.25 -2.67
CA ASN A 270 30.59 6.62 -2.32
C ASN A 270 29.42 7.19 -3.14
N VAL A 271 28.99 6.49 -4.18
CA VAL A 271 27.85 6.89 -5.01
C VAL A 271 26.56 6.73 -4.22
N LYS A 272 25.71 7.73 -4.25
CA LYS A 272 24.37 7.72 -3.66
C LYS A 272 23.33 7.95 -4.74
N PHE A 273 22.16 7.34 -4.58
CA PHE A 273 21.04 7.51 -5.50
C PHE A 273 19.82 8.10 -4.79
N LEU A 274 19.23 9.12 -5.38
CA LEU A 274 17.94 9.69 -5.00
C LEU A 274 16.86 9.03 -5.88
N PRO A 275 16.01 8.14 -5.35
CA PRO A 275 15.08 7.33 -6.16
C PRO A 275 13.75 8.04 -6.43
N ALA A 276 13.78 9.27 -6.94
CA ALA A 276 12.62 10.14 -7.07
C ALA A 276 12.13 10.28 -8.52
N PHE A 277 11.88 9.18 -9.24
CA PHE A 277 11.38 9.26 -10.63
C PHE A 277 10.07 10.03 -10.73
N ASN A 278 9.14 9.79 -9.81
CA ASN A 278 7.84 10.45 -9.71
C ASN A 278 7.70 11.20 -8.37
N GLY A 279 8.79 11.76 -7.86
CA GLY A 279 8.85 12.30 -6.51
C GLY A 279 9.16 11.25 -5.45
N LEU A 280 9.10 11.66 -4.18
CA LEU A 280 9.26 10.80 -3.01
C LEU A 280 7.92 10.67 -2.26
N GLY A 281 7.61 9.45 -1.83
CA GLY A 281 6.52 9.14 -0.91
C GLY A 281 6.93 9.37 0.55
N THR A 282 6.53 8.47 1.43
CA THR A 282 6.84 8.52 2.87
C THR A 282 8.36 8.57 3.12
N PRO A 283 8.82 9.41 4.05
CA PRO A 283 8.09 10.42 4.82
C PRO A 283 8.00 11.80 4.14
N TYR A 284 8.58 11.95 2.99
CA TYR A 284 8.87 13.26 2.36
C TYR A 284 7.66 13.89 1.66
N TRP A 285 6.81 13.09 1.04
CA TRP A 285 5.62 13.51 0.28
C TRP A 285 5.90 14.68 -0.68
N ASN A 286 7.01 14.61 -1.41
CA ASN A 286 7.45 15.63 -2.35
C ASN A 286 7.34 15.13 -3.79
N SER A 287 6.37 15.66 -4.54
CA SER A 287 6.13 15.30 -5.95
C SER A 287 7.03 16.04 -6.95
N ASN A 288 7.75 17.09 -6.52
CA ASN A 288 8.52 17.98 -7.41
C ASN A 288 9.98 17.55 -7.58
N ILE A 289 10.52 16.82 -6.60
CA ILE A 289 11.90 16.31 -6.64
C ILE A 289 12.05 15.26 -7.74
N ARG A 290 13.25 15.17 -8.32
CA ARG A 290 13.56 14.18 -9.37
C ARG A 290 14.80 13.37 -9.01
N ALA A 291 14.86 12.14 -9.58
CA ALA A 291 15.93 11.20 -9.35
C ALA A 291 17.30 11.75 -9.78
N GLY A 292 18.35 11.36 -9.05
CA GLY A 292 19.71 11.78 -9.35
C GLY A 292 20.75 10.94 -8.61
N PHE A 293 21.97 10.97 -9.10
CA PHE A 293 23.14 10.40 -8.44
C PHE A 293 24.02 11.49 -7.83
N SER A 294 24.69 11.17 -6.74
CA SER A 294 25.71 12.01 -6.09
C SER A 294 26.95 11.17 -5.78
N GLY A 295 28.11 11.83 -5.62
CA GLY A 295 29.37 11.16 -5.28
C GLY A 295 30.05 10.45 -6.46
N ILE A 296 29.60 10.68 -7.69
CA ILE A 296 30.22 10.12 -8.90
C ILE A 296 31.61 10.77 -9.12
N THR A 297 32.61 9.92 -9.38
CA THR A 297 33.97 10.30 -9.79
C THR A 297 34.32 9.63 -11.11
N GLN A 298 35.45 9.99 -11.72
CA GLN A 298 35.91 9.30 -12.94
C GLN A 298 36.26 7.80 -12.75
N ASN A 299 36.37 7.34 -11.49
CA ASN A 299 36.60 5.94 -11.17
C ASN A 299 35.29 5.18 -10.86
N SER A 300 34.15 5.87 -10.84
CA SER A 300 32.86 5.23 -10.58
C SER A 300 32.43 4.35 -11.74
N THR A 301 31.93 3.19 -11.43
CA THR A 301 31.52 2.15 -12.38
C THR A 301 30.00 2.00 -12.43
N LYS A 302 29.48 1.25 -13.39
CA LYS A 302 28.05 0.90 -13.43
C LYS A 302 27.62 0.08 -12.22
N GLU A 303 28.50 -0.77 -11.69
CA GLU A 303 28.30 -1.59 -10.51
C GLU A 303 28.08 -0.70 -9.27
N ASP A 304 28.82 0.39 -9.16
CA ASP A 304 28.62 1.39 -8.10
C ASP A 304 27.23 2.04 -8.19
N MET A 305 26.78 2.37 -9.39
CA MET A 305 25.46 2.94 -9.62
C MET A 305 24.34 1.94 -9.32
N ILE A 306 24.48 0.68 -9.73
CA ILE A 306 23.54 -0.40 -9.41
C ILE A 306 23.42 -0.55 -7.89
N THR A 307 24.55 -0.70 -7.20
CA THR A 307 24.59 -0.87 -5.74
C THR A 307 23.98 0.31 -5.00
N ALA A 308 24.27 1.56 -5.43
CA ALA A 308 23.67 2.77 -4.86
C ALA A 308 22.15 2.79 -5.04
N ALA A 309 21.65 2.34 -6.18
CA ALA A 309 20.24 2.26 -6.48
C ALA A 309 19.51 1.26 -5.56
N PHE A 310 20.04 0.06 -5.37
CA PHE A 310 19.48 -0.94 -4.46
C PHE A 310 19.55 -0.49 -3.00
N LYS A 311 20.67 0.07 -2.55
CA LYS A 311 20.82 0.63 -1.20
C LYS A 311 19.82 1.75 -0.92
N SER A 312 19.49 2.57 -1.92
CA SER A 312 18.50 3.64 -1.76
C SER A 312 17.11 3.12 -1.38
N ILE A 313 16.72 1.94 -1.87
CA ILE A 313 15.47 1.27 -1.49
C ILE A 313 15.53 0.83 -0.03
N CYS A 314 16.66 0.22 0.39
CA CYS A 314 16.87 -0.19 1.78
C CYS A 314 16.85 1.01 2.73
N TYR A 315 17.42 2.15 2.33
CA TYR A 315 17.49 3.36 3.15
C TYR A 315 16.14 4.08 3.28
N GLN A 316 15.31 4.10 2.24
CA GLN A 316 13.93 4.57 2.38
C GLN A 316 13.14 3.68 3.36
N THR A 317 13.32 2.35 3.30
CA THR A 317 12.72 1.43 4.28
C THR A 317 13.21 1.75 5.69
N LYS A 318 14.51 2.04 5.86
CA LYS A 318 15.10 2.43 7.14
C LYS A 318 14.53 3.76 7.68
N ASP A 319 14.31 4.75 6.82
CA ASP A 319 13.65 6.00 7.21
C ASP A 319 12.29 5.73 7.87
N ILE A 320 11.48 4.87 7.26
CA ILE A 320 10.16 4.51 7.77
C ILE A 320 10.28 3.78 9.11
N ILE A 321 11.18 2.79 9.21
CA ILE A 321 11.38 2.04 10.47
C ILE A 321 11.88 2.96 11.58
N ASN A 322 12.80 3.87 11.30
CA ASN A 322 13.28 4.84 12.29
C ASN A 322 12.14 5.73 12.82
N ILE A 323 11.20 6.15 11.97
CA ILE A 323 10.02 6.91 12.38
C ILE A 323 9.11 6.05 13.26
N LEU A 324 8.86 4.81 12.90
CA LEU A 324 8.05 3.89 13.71
C LEU A 324 8.66 3.72 15.11
N GLU A 325 9.96 3.46 15.19
CA GLU A 325 10.67 3.26 16.47
C GLU A 325 10.74 4.54 17.31
N SER A 326 10.96 5.71 16.70
CA SER A 326 10.95 6.99 17.41
C SER A 326 9.57 7.35 18.00
N ASN A 327 8.50 6.77 17.42
CA ASN A 327 7.13 6.89 17.92
C ASN A 327 6.70 5.70 18.82
N GLY A 328 7.66 4.93 19.32
CA GLY A 328 7.43 3.87 20.33
C GLY A 328 6.88 2.56 19.77
N ILE A 329 6.95 2.34 18.44
CA ILE A 329 6.55 1.07 17.81
C ILE A 329 7.81 0.22 17.63
N SER A 330 7.97 -0.78 18.48
CA SER A 330 9.10 -1.71 18.40
C SER A 330 8.90 -2.69 17.23
N ILE A 331 9.90 -2.78 16.37
CA ILE A 331 9.93 -3.69 15.22
C ILE A 331 11.04 -4.72 15.43
N ASN A 332 10.66 -5.99 15.55
CA ASN A 332 11.62 -7.07 15.78
C ASN A 332 12.15 -7.68 14.48
N SER A 333 11.28 -7.88 13.49
CA SER A 333 11.60 -8.45 12.18
C SER A 333 10.74 -7.82 11.09
N LEU A 334 11.22 -7.95 9.86
CA LEU A 334 10.52 -7.52 8.67
C LEU A 334 10.17 -8.73 7.82
N LEU A 335 8.87 -8.98 7.62
CA LEU A 335 8.39 -9.94 6.63
C LEU A 335 8.35 -9.28 5.25
N VAL A 336 8.87 -9.97 4.21
CA VAL A 336 8.99 -9.40 2.87
C VAL A 336 8.36 -10.28 1.80
N ASP A 337 7.69 -9.64 0.83
CA ASP A 337 7.20 -10.27 -0.39
C ASP A 337 7.38 -9.36 -1.61
N GLY A 338 6.87 -9.79 -2.76
CA GLY A 338 6.98 -9.09 -4.03
C GLY A 338 8.19 -9.49 -4.85
N GLY A 339 8.20 -9.10 -6.13
CA GLY A 339 9.16 -9.60 -7.12
C GLY A 339 10.64 -9.35 -6.82
N MET A 340 10.97 -8.30 -6.05
CA MET A 340 12.38 -8.05 -5.69
C MET A 340 12.94 -9.03 -4.66
N THR A 341 12.08 -9.75 -3.93
CA THR A 341 12.53 -10.74 -2.93
C THR A 341 13.12 -12.01 -3.55
N ALA A 342 13.11 -12.11 -4.88
CA ALA A 342 13.85 -13.13 -5.60
C ALA A 342 15.38 -12.90 -5.56
N ASN A 343 15.85 -11.67 -5.28
CA ASN A 343 17.27 -11.32 -5.18
C ASN A 343 17.72 -11.44 -3.72
N GLU A 344 18.49 -12.48 -3.41
CA GLU A 344 18.94 -12.78 -2.04
C GLU A 344 19.96 -11.76 -1.52
N SER A 345 20.84 -11.26 -2.40
CA SER A 345 21.81 -10.22 -2.07
C SER A 345 21.12 -8.92 -1.67
N PHE A 346 19.99 -8.55 -2.33
CA PHE A 346 19.15 -7.43 -1.90
C PHE A 346 18.59 -7.65 -0.50
N LEU A 347 18.09 -8.85 -0.19
CA LEU A 347 17.54 -9.17 1.13
C LEU A 347 18.60 -9.12 2.24
N GLN A 348 19.83 -9.56 1.93
CA GLN A 348 20.94 -9.44 2.87
C GLN A 348 21.33 -7.97 3.09
N ILE A 349 21.46 -7.16 2.03
CA ILE A 349 21.73 -5.71 2.14
C ILE A 349 20.63 -5.02 2.93
N LEU A 350 19.38 -5.42 2.74
CA LEU A 350 18.24 -4.90 3.50
C LEU A 350 18.39 -5.20 4.99
N ALA A 351 18.67 -6.46 5.36
CA ALA A 351 18.88 -6.87 6.75
C ALA A 351 20.05 -6.11 7.40
N ASP A 352 21.19 -5.96 6.68
CA ASP A 352 22.37 -5.23 7.15
C ASP A 352 22.10 -3.73 7.32
N SER A 353 21.40 -3.12 6.36
CA SER A 353 21.03 -1.71 6.40
C SER A 353 20.07 -1.40 7.57
N LEU A 354 19.10 -2.26 7.81
CA LEU A 354 18.09 -2.12 8.87
C LEU A 354 18.61 -2.52 10.25
N GLN A 355 19.63 -3.38 10.31
CA GLN A 355 20.09 -4.06 11.53
C GLN A 355 18.99 -4.90 12.18
N LYS A 356 18.18 -5.56 11.35
CA LYS A 356 17.04 -6.38 11.76
C LYS A 356 17.00 -7.70 10.97
N GLU A 357 16.28 -8.69 11.51
CA GLU A 357 15.98 -9.91 10.76
C GLU A 357 14.98 -9.56 9.64
N VAL A 358 15.30 -9.98 8.42
CA VAL A 358 14.40 -9.97 7.26
C VAL A 358 14.00 -11.40 6.98
N ALA A 359 12.71 -11.69 6.94
CA ALA A 359 12.17 -13.03 6.73
C ALA A 359 11.31 -13.08 5.46
N LYS A 360 11.60 -14.03 4.59
CA LYS A 360 10.85 -14.27 3.35
C LYS A 360 9.91 -15.47 3.57
N PRO A 361 8.57 -15.29 3.43
CA PRO A 361 7.62 -16.38 3.46
C PRO A 361 7.80 -17.33 2.27
N SER A 362 7.42 -18.61 2.46
CA SER A 362 7.42 -19.61 1.39
C SER A 362 6.37 -19.34 0.30
N ASN A 363 5.28 -18.63 0.65
CA ASN A 363 4.29 -18.16 -0.31
C ASN A 363 4.48 -16.66 -0.54
N THR A 364 4.92 -16.28 -1.74
CA THR A 364 5.15 -14.89 -2.14
C THR A 364 3.87 -14.17 -2.62
N GLU A 365 2.77 -14.92 -2.84
CA GLU A 365 1.46 -14.38 -3.19
C GLU A 365 0.64 -14.03 -1.95
N SER A 366 1.25 -13.29 -1.02
CA SER A 366 0.67 -12.95 0.29
C SER A 366 -0.68 -12.26 0.17
N THR A 367 -0.88 -11.43 -0.87
CA THR A 367 -2.14 -10.72 -1.12
C THR A 367 -3.28 -11.70 -1.43
N ALA A 368 -3.07 -12.66 -2.32
CA ALA A 368 -4.09 -13.66 -2.65
C ALA A 368 -4.35 -14.60 -1.44
N LEU A 369 -3.27 -14.99 -0.74
CA LEU A 369 -3.37 -15.80 0.47
C LEU A 369 -4.18 -15.10 1.56
N GLY A 370 -4.00 -13.79 1.76
CA GLY A 370 -4.74 -13.02 2.76
C GLY A 370 -6.25 -13.02 2.49
N ALA A 371 -6.66 -12.84 1.22
CA ALA A 371 -8.07 -12.94 0.86
C ALA A 371 -8.65 -14.35 1.14
N CYS A 372 -7.87 -15.41 0.89
CA CYS A 372 -8.27 -16.77 1.26
C CYS A 372 -8.38 -16.93 2.78
N ILE A 373 -7.44 -16.39 3.55
CA ILE A 373 -7.46 -16.44 5.02
C ILE A 373 -8.69 -15.72 5.58
N VAL A 374 -9.05 -14.55 5.03
CA VAL A 374 -10.28 -13.84 5.44
C VAL A 374 -11.51 -14.73 5.23
N CYS A 375 -11.59 -15.45 4.10
CA CYS A 375 -12.68 -16.42 3.88
C CYS A 375 -12.65 -17.57 4.90
N GLN A 376 -11.48 -18.09 5.24
CA GLN A 376 -11.35 -19.16 6.25
C GLN A 376 -11.80 -18.68 7.63
N ILE A 377 -11.46 -17.45 8.00
CA ILE A 377 -11.93 -16.84 9.27
C ILE A 377 -13.46 -16.68 9.24
N ALA A 378 -14.01 -16.19 8.11
CA ALA A 378 -15.47 -16.10 7.93
C ALA A 378 -16.19 -17.47 8.02
N ASP A 379 -15.50 -18.55 7.66
CA ASP A 379 -15.98 -19.92 7.75
C ASP A 379 -15.61 -20.60 9.10
N GLY A 380 -15.05 -19.85 10.07
CA GLY A 380 -14.87 -20.27 11.46
C GLY A 380 -13.47 -20.74 11.85
N VAL A 381 -12.45 -20.57 10.99
CA VAL A 381 -11.05 -20.83 11.36
C VAL A 381 -10.56 -19.75 12.34
N ALA A 382 -9.96 -20.16 13.44
CA ALA A 382 -9.44 -19.23 14.44
C ALA A 382 -8.15 -18.54 13.97
N MET A 383 -8.00 -17.25 14.25
CA MET A 383 -6.83 -16.45 13.79
C MET A 383 -5.50 -16.96 14.35
N ASP A 384 -5.47 -17.57 15.53
CA ASP A 384 -4.27 -18.13 16.16
C ASP A 384 -3.79 -19.45 15.52
N GLU A 385 -4.64 -20.10 14.73
CA GLU A 385 -4.29 -21.25 13.91
C GLU A 385 -3.53 -20.86 12.64
N ILE A 386 -3.66 -19.60 12.21
CA ILE A 386 -3.05 -19.07 10.98
C ILE A 386 -1.59 -18.73 11.24
N LYS A 387 -0.69 -19.35 10.48
CA LYS A 387 0.76 -19.16 10.61
C LYS A 387 1.41 -18.98 9.25
N THR A 388 2.37 -18.07 9.20
CA THR A 388 3.23 -17.90 8.03
C THR A 388 4.38 -18.91 8.07
N LEU A 389 4.52 -19.68 6.99
CA LEU A 389 5.68 -20.53 6.79
C LEU A 389 6.82 -19.68 6.23
N ILE A 390 7.95 -19.64 6.91
CA ILE A 390 9.13 -18.89 6.50
C ILE A 390 10.03 -19.79 5.65
N GLU A 391 10.38 -19.33 4.44
CA GLU A 391 11.32 -19.99 3.54
C GLU A 391 12.77 -19.72 3.95
N SER A 392 13.09 -18.43 4.16
CA SER A 392 14.45 -18.00 4.48
C SER A 392 14.45 -16.79 5.42
N LYS A 393 15.57 -16.68 6.16
CA LYS A 393 15.80 -15.58 7.11
C LYS A 393 17.20 -15.00 6.89
N TYR A 394 17.25 -13.69 6.73
CA TYR A 394 18.48 -12.90 6.57
C TYR A 394 18.73 -12.12 7.85
N ARG A 395 19.87 -12.37 8.48
CA ARG A 395 20.27 -11.66 9.71
C ARG A 395 21.36 -10.66 9.40
N SER A 396 21.31 -9.52 10.07
CA SER A 396 22.31 -8.50 9.86
C SER A 396 23.70 -8.95 10.30
N ASN A 397 24.71 -8.63 9.48
CA ASN A 397 26.09 -8.84 9.80
C ASN A 397 26.61 -7.72 10.71
N SER A 398 26.84 -8.02 11.99
CA SER A 398 27.26 -7.03 12.98
C SER A 398 28.59 -6.34 12.63
N LYS A 399 29.46 -6.98 11.84
CA LYS A 399 30.72 -6.38 11.36
C LYS A 399 30.50 -5.21 10.41
N LEU A 400 29.35 -5.18 9.72
CA LEU A 400 28.99 -4.14 8.75
C LEU A 400 28.15 -3.01 9.34
N ASN A 401 27.77 -3.10 10.61
CA ASN A 401 26.88 -2.10 11.26
C ASN A 401 27.42 -0.67 11.14
N ASN A 402 28.72 -0.46 11.40
CA ASN A 402 29.31 0.87 11.31
C ASN A 402 29.35 1.39 9.87
N PHE A 403 29.60 0.52 8.92
CA PHE A 403 29.59 0.85 7.49
C PHE A 403 28.18 1.32 7.07
N TYR A 404 27.15 0.50 7.28
CA TYR A 404 25.78 0.86 6.89
C TYR A 404 25.22 2.06 7.67
N LYS A 405 25.62 2.26 8.91
CA LYS A 405 25.25 3.45 9.68
C LYS A 405 25.79 4.74 9.06
N LYS A 406 27.09 4.72 8.67
CA LYS A 406 27.71 5.85 7.98
C LYS A 406 27.12 6.07 6.59
N ASP A 407 27.01 5.00 5.80
CA ASP A 407 26.52 5.04 4.42
C ASP A 407 25.10 5.58 4.33
N TYR A 408 24.22 5.18 5.28
CA TYR A 408 22.88 5.73 5.43
C TYR A 408 22.90 7.22 5.82
N ALA A 409 23.77 7.62 6.73
CA ALA A 409 23.88 9.03 7.12
C ALA A 409 24.31 9.93 5.94
N ASP A 410 25.28 9.46 5.14
CA ASP A 410 25.73 10.16 3.93
C ASP A 410 24.62 10.23 2.88
N TRP A 411 23.86 9.15 2.69
CA TRP A 411 22.68 9.13 1.81
C TRP A 411 21.60 10.11 2.31
N LYS A 412 21.32 10.13 3.60
CA LYS A 412 20.34 11.04 4.20
C LYS A 412 20.71 12.50 3.99
N MET A 413 21.98 12.86 4.17
CA MET A 413 22.47 14.22 3.87
C MET A 413 22.23 14.61 2.41
N PHE A 414 22.44 13.68 1.46
CA PHE A 414 22.16 13.92 0.05
C PHE A 414 20.66 14.16 -0.19
N ILE A 415 19.77 13.31 0.38
CA ILE A 415 18.32 13.51 0.27
C ILE A 415 17.92 14.88 0.84
N ASP A 416 18.33 15.20 2.07
CA ASP A 416 17.95 16.44 2.75
C ASP A 416 18.46 17.69 2.04
N SER A 417 19.61 17.61 1.36
CA SER A 417 20.12 18.70 0.51
C SER A 417 19.32 18.88 -0.78
N SER A 418 18.76 17.79 -1.30
CA SER A 418 17.95 17.77 -2.53
C SER A 418 16.51 18.25 -2.31
N LEU A 419 16.05 18.26 -1.06
CA LEU A 419 14.70 18.71 -0.67
C LEU A 419 14.63 20.23 -0.43
N LYS A 420 15.77 20.90 -0.33
CA LYS A 420 15.91 22.37 -0.16
C LYS A 420 15.83 23.09 -1.51
#